data_34ed4c3e26fef17627025ecb1774a1e3
#
_entry.id   34ed4c3e26fef17627025ecb1774a1e3
#
_cell.length_a   1.000
_cell.length_b   1.000
_cell.length_c   1.000
_cell.angle_alpha   90.00
_cell.angle_beta   90.00
_cell.angle_gamma   90.00
#
_symmetry.space_group_name_H-M   'P 1'
#
loop_
_entity.id
_entity.type
_entity.pdbx_description
1 polymer ?
#
loop_
_entity_poly.entity_id
_entity_poly.type
_entity_poly.pdbx_seq_one_letter_code
_entity_poly.pdbx_strand_id
1 'polypeptide(L)'
;MSILILNLSPRRLGTSALLGRLMQEQLGEQTQLWSCLDIEAAWDSFLEAAGLADTWIFITPCYVNAIPGDAVEVLAKLHQAELSRNKYVYAIAQGGMPYTHTHHCCIGNIELFAKAMQLRWMGGLVIGGGQSLTCYIEASSQCGTGGALPAEADCLYTA
;
A
#
# COMPACT_ATOMS: atom_id res chain seq x y z
N MET A 1 -2.21 17.96 -7.76
CA MET A 1 -2.83 16.87 -6.97
C MET A 1 -1.71 16.19 -6.21
N SER A 2 -1.70 16.34 -4.90
CA SER A 2 -0.68 15.77 -4.03
C SER A 2 -1.10 14.38 -3.56
N ILE A 3 -0.16 13.45 -3.55
CA ILE A 3 -0.42 12.04 -3.26
C ILE A 3 0.41 11.60 -2.05
N LEU A 4 -0.24 10.96 -1.11
CA LEU A 4 0.38 10.28 0.01
C LEU A 4 0.29 8.77 -0.20
N ILE A 5 1.41 8.09 -0.28
CA ILE A 5 1.48 6.62 -0.24
C ILE A 5 1.86 6.24 1.18
N LEU A 6 1.05 5.38 1.79
CA LEU A 6 1.28 4.85 3.12
C LEU A 6 1.52 3.35 3.07
N ASN A 7 2.78 2.96 3.25
CA ASN A 7 3.17 1.56 3.39
C ASN A 7 2.87 1.09 4.82
N LEU A 8 1.86 0.25 4.96
CA LEU A 8 1.38 -0.34 6.22
C LEU A 8 2.12 -1.64 6.60
N SER A 9 3.22 -1.95 5.95
CA SER A 9 4.02 -3.14 6.27
C SER A 9 4.92 -2.90 7.48
N PRO A 10 4.95 -3.81 8.47
CA PRO A 10 5.90 -3.79 9.57
C PRO A 10 7.32 -4.20 9.15
N ARG A 11 7.58 -4.33 7.87
CA ARG A 11 8.89 -4.71 7.31
C ARG A 11 9.41 -3.60 6.42
N ARG A 12 10.64 -3.13 6.71
CA ARG A 12 11.31 -2.08 5.90
C ARG A 12 11.60 -2.53 4.47
N LEU A 13 11.86 -3.82 4.29
CA LEU A 13 12.10 -4.45 3.00
C LEU A 13 11.01 -5.50 2.73
N GLY A 14 10.56 -5.58 1.50
CA GLY A 14 9.54 -6.53 1.06
C GLY A 14 8.64 -5.94 -0.01
N THR A 15 7.68 -6.74 -0.47
CA THR A 15 6.81 -6.41 -1.61
C THR A 15 6.05 -5.09 -1.43
N SER A 16 5.50 -4.82 -0.25
CA SER A 16 4.76 -3.56 -0.02
C SER A 16 5.68 -2.34 -0.12
N ALA A 17 6.90 -2.42 0.41
CA ALA A 17 7.88 -1.34 0.31
C ALA A 17 8.37 -1.14 -1.13
N LEU A 18 8.55 -2.23 -1.87
CA LEU A 18 8.90 -2.19 -3.30
C LEU A 18 7.78 -1.53 -4.12
N LEU A 19 6.53 -1.95 -3.93
CA LEU A 19 5.37 -1.34 -4.59
C LEU A 19 5.26 0.15 -4.29
N GLY A 20 5.47 0.55 -3.04
CA GLY A 20 5.44 1.96 -2.65
C GLY A 20 6.49 2.79 -3.39
N ARG A 21 7.72 2.30 -3.50
CA ARG A 21 8.79 2.97 -4.25
C ARG A 21 8.50 3.06 -5.74
N LEU A 22 8.09 1.95 -6.36
CA LEU A 22 7.74 1.93 -7.77
C LEU A 22 6.59 2.89 -8.09
N MET A 23 5.58 2.94 -7.25
CA MET A 23 4.48 3.90 -7.41
C MET A 23 4.96 5.34 -7.25
N GLN A 24 5.80 5.63 -6.26
CA GLN A 24 6.36 6.97 -6.07
C GLN A 24 7.16 7.42 -7.29
N GLU A 25 7.99 6.55 -7.85
CA GLU A 25 8.77 6.81 -9.07
C GLU A 25 7.86 7.11 -10.28
N GLN A 26 6.76 6.36 -10.44
CA GLN A 26 5.83 6.53 -11.56
C GLN A 26 4.89 7.73 -11.41
N LEU A 27 4.48 8.04 -10.19
CA LEU A 27 3.56 9.15 -9.90
C LEU A 27 4.26 10.51 -9.77
N GLY A 28 5.60 10.51 -9.62
CA GLY A 28 6.43 11.70 -9.69
C GLY A 28 6.53 12.52 -8.39
N GLU A 29 7.08 13.74 -8.52
CA GLU A 29 7.54 14.57 -7.40
C GLU A 29 6.46 15.01 -6.40
N GLN A 30 5.18 15.01 -6.79
CA GLN A 30 4.07 15.35 -5.90
C GLN A 30 3.62 14.20 -4.99
N THR A 31 4.40 13.12 -4.97
CA THR A 31 4.09 11.90 -4.21
C THR A 31 5.04 11.74 -3.04
N GLN A 32 4.48 11.63 -1.85
CA GLN A 32 5.22 11.32 -0.63
C GLN A 32 4.96 9.86 -0.22
N LEU A 33 6.02 9.11 0.05
CA LEU A 33 5.96 7.75 0.55
C LEU A 33 6.32 7.73 2.04
N TRP A 34 5.42 7.22 2.87
CA TRP A 34 5.59 7.03 4.30
C TRP A 34 5.49 5.55 4.67
N SER A 35 6.29 5.15 5.64
CA SER A 35 6.22 3.81 6.25
C SER A 35 5.58 3.89 7.62
N CYS A 36 4.71 2.95 7.96
CA CYS A 36 4.12 2.87 9.30
C CYS A 36 5.19 2.76 10.40
N LEU A 37 6.38 2.26 10.08
CA LEU A 37 7.51 2.14 11.01
C LEU A 37 8.15 3.49 11.38
N ASP A 38 7.97 4.52 10.57
CA ASP A 38 8.61 5.82 10.76
C ASP A 38 7.63 6.89 11.26
N ILE A 39 6.34 6.62 11.17
CA ILE A 39 5.26 7.55 11.51
C ILE A 39 5.29 7.97 12.99
N GLU A 40 5.54 7.03 13.89
CA GLU A 40 5.52 7.34 15.33
C GLU A 40 6.59 8.36 15.72
N ALA A 41 7.79 8.24 15.14
CA ALA A 41 8.90 9.15 15.38
C ALA A 41 8.73 10.53 14.71
N ALA A 42 7.89 10.63 13.69
CA ALA A 42 7.69 11.83 12.88
C ALA A 42 6.19 12.17 12.71
N TRP A 43 5.39 11.95 13.76
CA TRP A 43 3.94 12.04 13.70
C TRP A 43 3.42 13.39 13.18
N ASP A 44 3.96 14.51 13.68
CA ASP A 44 3.51 15.84 13.27
C ASP A 44 3.80 16.11 11.79
N SER A 45 4.99 15.74 11.31
CA SER A 45 5.36 15.87 9.89
C SER A 45 4.51 14.97 9.00
N PHE A 46 4.19 13.77 9.48
CA PHE A 46 3.28 12.87 8.78
C PHE A 46 1.86 13.43 8.71
N LEU A 47 1.33 14.00 9.79
CA LEU A 47 0.01 14.63 9.80
C LEU A 47 -0.06 15.84 8.86
N GLU A 48 1.00 16.63 8.79
CA GLU A 48 1.09 17.73 7.83
C GLU A 48 1.02 17.20 6.39
N ALA A 49 1.83 16.21 6.06
CA ALA A 49 1.81 15.56 4.75
C ALA A 49 0.45 14.94 4.43
N ALA A 50 -0.16 14.25 5.39
CA ALA A 50 -1.49 13.65 5.25
C ALA A 50 -2.58 14.73 5.09
N GLY A 51 -2.44 15.85 5.79
CA GLY A 51 -3.34 17.00 5.67
C GLY A 51 -3.30 17.65 4.27
N LEU A 52 -2.11 17.81 3.70
CA LEU A 52 -1.88 18.43 2.40
C LEU A 52 -2.23 17.53 1.21
N ALA A 53 -2.18 16.21 1.38
CA ALA A 53 -2.45 15.27 0.29
C ALA A 53 -3.93 15.23 -0.08
N ASP A 54 -4.23 15.30 -1.38
CA ASP A 54 -5.58 15.12 -1.94
C ASP A 54 -5.97 13.65 -2.04
N THR A 55 -4.98 12.78 -2.23
CA THR A 55 -5.16 11.34 -2.45
C THR A 55 -4.26 10.54 -1.51
N TRP A 56 -4.84 9.53 -0.87
CA TRP A 56 -4.13 8.56 -0.06
C TRP A 56 -4.16 7.19 -0.71
N ILE A 57 -3.01 6.54 -0.80
CA ILE A 57 -2.85 5.19 -1.32
C ILE A 57 -2.27 4.33 -0.19
N PHE A 58 -3.06 3.43 0.32
CA PHE A 58 -2.61 2.48 1.34
C PHE A 58 -2.06 1.21 0.69
N ILE A 59 -0.87 0.79 1.06
CA ILE A 59 -0.28 -0.48 0.63
C ILE A 59 -0.09 -1.36 1.85
N THR A 60 -0.80 -2.48 1.90
CA THR A 60 -0.77 -3.38 3.04
C THR A 60 -0.40 -4.81 2.66
N PRO A 61 0.45 -5.49 3.44
CA PRO A 61 0.54 -6.93 3.35
C PRO A 61 -0.69 -7.56 4.00
N CYS A 62 -1.07 -8.74 3.53
CA CYS A 62 -2.07 -9.59 4.15
C CYS A 62 -1.41 -10.66 5.01
N TYR A 63 -1.60 -10.59 6.31
CA TYR A 63 -1.12 -11.59 7.26
C TYR A 63 -2.31 -12.30 7.91
N VAL A 64 -2.42 -13.62 7.62
CA VAL A 64 -3.52 -14.45 8.15
C VAL A 64 -4.90 -13.81 7.88
N ASN A 65 -5.14 -13.42 6.64
CA ASN A 65 -6.38 -12.76 6.19
C ASN A 65 -6.69 -11.43 6.91
N ALA A 66 -5.69 -10.72 7.42
CA ALA A 66 -5.85 -9.44 8.08
C ALA A 66 -4.72 -8.45 7.73
N ILE A 67 -4.96 -7.17 7.99
CA ILE A 67 -3.89 -6.16 7.99
C ILE A 67 -3.02 -6.33 9.23
N PRO A 68 -1.72 -5.94 9.20
CA PRO A 68 -0.84 -6.00 10.36
C PRO A 68 -1.36 -5.18 11.56
N GLY A 69 -0.99 -5.58 12.79
CA GLY A 69 -1.33 -4.84 14.00
C GLY A 69 -0.84 -3.38 13.97
N ASP A 70 0.41 -3.17 13.56
CA ASP A 70 0.99 -1.82 13.41
C ASP A 70 0.16 -0.94 12.45
N ALA A 71 -0.40 -1.56 11.39
CA ALA A 71 -1.31 -0.86 10.48
C ALA A 71 -2.60 -0.42 11.18
N VAL A 72 -3.18 -1.29 12.02
CA VAL A 72 -4.37 -0.97 12.80
C VAL A 72 -4.11 0.20 13.75
N GLU A 73 -2.96 0.21 14.42
CA GLU A 73 -2.58 1.30 15.33
C GLU A 73 -2.45 2.64 14.60
N VAL A 74 -1.77 2.65 13.45
CA VAL A 74 -1.64 3.86 12.61
C VAL A 74 -3.00 4.36 12.14
N LEU A 75 -3.87 3.46 11.65
CA LEU A 75 -5.22 3.83 11.22
C LEU A 75 -6.08 4.36 12.37
N ALA A 76 -5.95 3.78 13.57
CA ALA A 76 -6.65 4.26 14.77
C ALA A 76 -6.19 5.66 15.18
N LYS A 77 -4.89 5.93 15.18
CA LYS A 77 -4.34 7.26 15.44
C LYS A 77 -4.79 8.29 14.39
N LEU A 78 -4.76 7.90 13.10
CA LEU A 78 -5.26 8.76 12.01
C LEU A 78 -6.74 9.07 12.16
N HIS A 79 -7.55 8.11 12.59
CA HIS A 79 -8.99 8.31 12.82
C HIS A 79 -9.27 9.36 13.90
N GLN A 80 -8.38 9.48 14.88
CA GLN A 80 -8.48 10.48 15.96
C GLN A 80 -7.98 11.87 15.55
N ALA A 81 -7.22 11.96 14.45
CA ALA A 81 -6.67 13.22 13.97
C ALA A 81 -7.74 14.05 13.23
N GLU A 82 -7.74 15.35 13.49
CA GLU A 82 -8.64 16.30 12.81
C GLU A 82 -8.09 16.63 11.41
N LEU A 83 -8.33 15.76 10.45
CA LEU A 83 -7.92 15.96 9.05
C LEU A 83 -9.11 16.29 8.15
N SER A 84 -8.83 16.98 7.05
CA SER A 84 -9.82 17.27 6.01
C SER A 84 -10.42 15.97 5.46
N ARG A 85 -11.76 15.93 5.33
CA ARG A 85 -12.52 14.76 4.90
C ARG A 85 -12.70 14.66 3.38
N ASN A 86 -12.19 15.61 2.62
CA ASN A 86 -12.35 15.62 1.16
C ASN A 86 -11.14 15.02 0.44
N LYS A 87 -10.79 13.77 0.74
CA LYS A 87 -9.66 13.06 0.16
C LYS A 87 -10.11 11.79 -0.55
N TYR A 88 -9.42 11.43 -1.61
CA TYR A 88 -9.59 10.17 -2.32
C TYR A 88 -8.74 9.07 -1.68
N VAL A 89 -9.29 7.88 -1.53
CA VAL A 89 -8.60 6.74 -0.90
C VAL A 89 -8.59 5.53 -1.81
N TYR A 90 -7.41 5.01 -2.04
CA TYR A 90 -7.16 3.75 -2.72
C TYR A 90 -6.43 2.78 -1.80
N ALA A 91 -6.54 1.48 -2.07
CA ALA A 91 -5.76 0.47 -1.34
C ALA A 91 -5.14 -0.56 -2.27
N ILE A 92 -3.96 -1.06 -1.89
CA ILE A 92 -3.32 -2.22 -2.51
C ILE A 92 -3.06 -3.22 -1.39
N ALA A 93 -3.67 -4.40 -1.49
CA ALA A 93 -3.39 -5.52 -0.60
C ALA A 93 -2.57 -6.57 -1.34
N GLN A 94 -1.51 -7.07 -0.72
CA GLN A 94 -0.67 -8.12 -1.28
C GLN A 94 -0.38 -9.20 -0.25
N GLY A 95 -0.17 -10.43 -0.69
CA GLY A 95 0.19 -11.54 0.19
C GLY A 95 0.79 -12.72 -0.55
N GLY A 96 1.31 -13.69 0.20
CA GLY A 96 1.95 -14.88 -0.35
C GLY A 96 0.99 -15.89 -0.99
N MET A 97 -0.28 -15.88 -0.59
CA MET A 97 -1.28 -16.77 -1.17
C MET A 97 -1.62 -16.32 -2.59
N PRO A 98 -1.72 -17.25 -3.57
CA PRO A 98 -2.02 -16.88 -4.96
C PRO A 98 -3.46 -16.42 -5.17
N TYR A 99 -4.38 -16.83 -4.30
CA TYR A 99 -5.81 -16.55 -4.45
C TYR A 99 -6.17 -15.16 -3.92
N THR A 100 -6.69 -14.31 -4.77
CA THR A 100 -7.05 -12.91 -4.44
C THR A 100 -8.08 -12.80 -3.34
N HIS A 101 -9.07 -13.73 -3.28
CA HIS A 101 -10.13 -13.70 -2.26
C HIS A 101 -9.61 -13.77 -0.82
N THR A 102 -8.42 -14.35 -0.59
CA THR A 102 -7.81 -14.41 0.74
C THR A 102 -7.33 -13.06 1.27
N HIS A 103 -7.27 -12.05 0.41
CA HIS A 103 -6.75 -10.71 0.72
C HIS A 103 -7.85 -9.64 0.74
N HIS A 104 -9.07 -9.97 0.36
CA HIS A 104 -10.20 -9.02 0.30
C HIS A 104 -10.51 -8.40 1.66
N CYS A 105 -10.29 -9.12 2.76
CA CYS A 105 -10.45 -8.58 4.12
C CYS A 105 -9.56 -7.36 4.37
N CYS A 106 -8.34 -7.33 3.82
CA CYS A 106 -7.43 -6.19 3.96
C CYS A 106 -7.98 -4.95 3.23
N ILE A 107 -8.53 -5.14 2.02
CA ILE A 107 -9.21 -4.06 1.29
C ILE A 107 -10.42 -3.57 2.08
N GLY A 108 -11.26 -4.49 2.59
CA GLY A 108 -12.42 -4.15 3.41
C GLY A 108 -12.09 -3.36 4.68
N ASN A 109 -10.96 -3.66 5.32
CA ASN A 109 -10.51 -2.89 6.49
C ASN A 109 -10.18 -1.43 6.13
N ILE A 110 -9.49 -1.19 5.00
CA ILE A 110 -9.19 0.17 4.53
C ILE A 110 -10.47 0.88 4.06
N GLU A 111 -11.36 0.18 3.39
CA GLU A 111 -12.67 0.74 3.01
C GLU A 111 -13.49 1.17 4.23
N LEU A 112 -13.55 0.35 5.28
CA LEU A 112 -14.23 0.68 6.53
C LEU A 112 -13.58 1.89 7.21
N PHE A 113 -12.25 1.95 7.23
CA PHE A 113 -11.51 3.12 7.71
C PHE A 113 -11.87 4.38 6.91
N ALA A 114 -11.86 4.31 5.57
CA ALA A 114 -12.22 5.43 4.72
C ALA A 114 -13.66 5.91 4.99
N LYS A 115 -14.61 4.99 5.15
CA LYS A 115 -16.00 5.30 5.52
C LYS A 115 -16.10 5.97 6.91
N ALA A 116 -15.39 5.45 7.90
CA ALA A 116 -15.37 6.02 9.24
C ALA A 116 -14.81 7.44 9.27
N MET A 117 -13.79 7.71 8.47
CA MET A 117 -13.21 9.03 8.26
C MET A 117 -14.03 9.95 7.33
N GLN A 118 -15.11 9.44 6.72
CA GLN A 118 -15.89 10.12 5.69
C GLN A 118 -15.06 10.55 4.46
N LEU A 119 -14.07 9.74 4.11
CA LEU A 119 -13.24 9.91 2.92
C LEU A 119 -13.90 9.25 1.70
N ARG A 120 -13.46 9.62 0.50
CA ARG A 120 -13.98 9.06 -0.75
C ARG A 120 -13.24 7.79 -1.10
N TRP A 121 -13.84 6.65 -0.81
CA TRP A 121 -13.33 5.35 -1.24
C TRP A 121 -13.42 5.19 -2.76
N MET A 122 -12.29 4.88 -3.39
CA MET A 122 -12.15 4.78 -4.86
C MET A 122 -11.90 3.35 -5.34
N GLY A 123 -11.67 2.45 -4.42
CA GLY A 123 -11.44 1.04 -4.72
C GLY A 123 -10.08 0.53 -4.29
N GLY A 124 -9.89 -0.78 -4.47
CA GLY A 124 -8.65 -1.46 -4.09
C GLY A 124 -8.18 -2.47 -5.12
N LEU A 125 -6.88 -2.71 -5.14
CA LEU A 125 -6.21 -3.74 -5.93
C LEU A 125 -5.72 -4.85 -5.00
N VAL A 126 -5.95 -6.09 -5.39
CA VAL A 126 -5.42 -7.26 -4.69
C VAL A 126 -4.36 -7.96 -5.54
N ILE A 127 -3.19 -8.22 -4.95
CA ILE A 127 -2.09 -8.93 -5.60
C ILE A 127 -1.86 -10.24 -4.83
N GLY A 128 -2.20 -11.36 -5.46
CA GLY A 128 -1.82 -12.69 -4.97
C GLY A 128 -0.38 -13.03 -5.33
N GLY A 129 0.26 -13.93 -4.55
CA GLY A 129 1.64 -14.34 -4.83
C GLY A 129 2.68 -13.21 -4.73
N GLY A 130 2.40 -12.18 -3.94
CA GLY A 130 3.24 -10.97 -3.85
C GLY A 130 4.71 -11.23 -3.52
N GLN A 131 5.01 -12.37 -2.89
CA GLN A 131 6.40 -12.77 -2.60
C GLN A 131 7.16 -13.10 -3.90
N SER A 132 6.50 -13.70 -4.88
CA SER A 132 7.08 -13.99 -6.20
C SER A 132 7.33 -12.71 -7.00
N LEU A 133 6.51 -11.68 -6.81
CA LEU A 133 6.67 -10.38 -7.48
C LEU A 133 8.02 -9.72 -7.12
N THR A 134 8.44 -9.80 -5.86
CA THR A 134 9.74 -9.27 -5.42
C THR A 134 10.89 -9.98 -6.13
N CYS A 135 10.87 -11.33 -6.14
CA CYS A 135 11.88 -12.11 -6.84
C CYS A 135 11.93 -11.81 -8.35
N TYR A 136 10.76 -11.62 -8.96
CA TYR A 136 10.65 -11.31 -10.39
C TYR A 136 11.24 -9.93 -10.73
N ILE A 137 10.91 -8.90 -9.96
CA ILE A 137 11.41 -7.54 -10.20
C ILE A 137 12.93 -7.46 -9.94
N GLU A 138 13.42 -8.13 -8.89
CA GLU A 138 14.86 -8.20 -8.62
C GLU A 138 15.62 -8.94 -9.73
N ALA A 139 15.07 -10.05 -10.23
CA ALA A 139 15.64 -10.79 -11.34
C ALA A 139 15.64 -9.98 -12.65
N SER A 140 14.57 -9.25 -12.95
CA SER A 140 14.47 -8.41 -14.14
C SER A 140 15.42 -7.21 -14.10
N SER A 141 15.69 -6.65 -12.93
CA SER A 141 16.65 -5.55 -12.76
C SER A 141 18.12 -6.00 -12.91
N GLN A 142 18.40 -7.29 -12.62
CA GLN A 142 19.73 -7.89 -12.80
C GLN A 142 19.95 -8.38 -14.23
N CYS A 143 18.89 -8.66 -14.99
CA CYS A 143 18.95 -9.13 -16.37
C CYS A 143 18.88 -7.96 -17.34
N GLY A 144 19.86 -7.04 -17.26
CA GLY A 144 20.12 -6.06 -18.29
C GLY A 144 20.49 -6.77 -19.59
N THR A 145 19.59 -6.71 -20.58
CA THR A 145 19.74 -7.19 -21.97
C THR A 145 19.79 -8.71 -22.19
N GLY A 146 18.65 -9.32 -22.49
CA GLY A 146 18.61 -10.51 -23.38
C GLY A 146 18.23 -11.87 -22.78
N GLY A 147 17.67 -11.95 -21.58
CA GLY A 147 17.18 -13.22 -21.04
C GLY A 147 15.67 -13.36 -21.17
N ALA A 148 15.18 -14.49 -21.71
CA ALA A 148 13.75 -14.81 -21.76
C ALA A 148 13.18 -14.94 -20.35
N LEU A 149 12.02 -14.33 -20.12
CA LEU A 149 11.26 -14.38 -18.88
C LEU A 149 10.80 -15.82 -18.56
N PRO A 150 10.83 -16.28 -17.31
CA PRO A 150 10.23 -17.55 -16.95
C PRO A 150 8.70 -17.49 -17.17
N ALA A 151 8.17 -18.54 -17.77
CA ALA A 151 6.80 -18.64 -18.32
C ALA A 151 5.68 -18.81 -17.27
N GLU A 152 5.87 -18.46 -16.00
CA GLU A 152 4.88 -18.64 -14.94
C GLU A 152 4.65 -17.35 -14.14
N ALA A 153 4.00 -16.37 -14.78
CA ALA A 153 3.48 -15.19 -14.10
C ALA A 153 1.97 -15.05 -14.37
N ASP A 154 1.19 -16.06 -14.01
CA ASP A 154 -0.28 -15.98 -13.96
C ASP A 154 -0.74 -15.48 -12.58
N CYS A 155 -0.60 -14.21 -12.28
CA CYS A 155 -1.09 -13.67 -10.99
C CYS A 155 -1.44 -12.17 -11.03
N LEU A 156 -2.08 -11.71 -12.08
CA LEU A 156 -2.73 -10.39 -12.07
C LEU A 156 -4.24 -10.56 -12.27
N TYR A 157 -5.00 -10.46 -11.20
CA TYR A 157 -6.46 -10.39 -11.26
C TYR A 157 -6.93 -9.07 -10.66
N THR A 158 -7.68 -8.33 -11.45
CA THR A 158 -8.47 -7.17 -10.99
C THR A 158 -9.80 -7.65 -10.42
N ALA A 159 -10.18 -7.17 -9.26
CA ALA A 159 -11.49 -7.32 -8.67
C ALA A 159 -12.30 -6.04 -8.83
#